data_241e6189b7ec8aa0c73b7a058216d632
#
_entry.id   241e6189b7ec8aa0c73b7a058216d632
#
_cell.length_a   1.000
_cell.length_b   1.000
_cell.length_c   1.000
_cell.angle_alpha   90.00
_cell.angle_beta   90.00
_cell.angle_gamma   90.00
#
_symmetry.space_group_name_H-M   'P 1'
#
loop_
_entity.id
_entity.type
_entity.pdbx_description
1 polymer ?
#
loop_
_entity_poly.entity_id
_entity_poly.type
_entity_poly.pdbx_seq_one_letter_code
_entity_poly.pdbx_strand_id
1 'polypeptide(L)'
;QMGLGSLNTVATQAPANLTIVCIDNGTHGETGGQEGHTAQRTNLAMIAQGSGIPSVKEITSADQIADAHDFIRNQPGPRFLWCRVLPGDPTAFKRNFNPAECRIAFRNAYLGA
;
A
#
# COMPACT_ATOMS: atom_id res chain seq x y z
N GLN A 1 1.91 -10.18 -0.37
CA GLN A 1 2.57 -10.84 -1.52
C GLN A 1 1.65 -11.74 -2.33
N MET A 2 0.57 -12.27 -1.76
CA MET A 2 -0.38 -13.14 -2.50
C MET A 2 -1.03 -12.46 -3.71
N GLY A 3 -1.05 -11.15 -3.79
CA GLY A 3 -1.64 -10.39 -4.88
C GLY A 3 -0.63 -9.77 -5.87
N LEU A 4 0.63 -10.22 -5.91
CA LEU A 4 1.66 -9.62 -6.78
C LEU A 4 1.27 -9.64 -8.27
N GLY A 5 0.57 -10.66 -8.73
CA GLY A 5 0.08 -10.74 -10.11
C GLY A 5 -0.83 -9.58 -10.53
N SER A 6 -1.50 -8.92 -9.57
CA SER A 6 -2.34 -7.76 -9.85
C SER A 6 -1.55 -6.55 -10.36
N LEU A 7 -0.25 -6.47 -10.06
CA LEU A 7 0.61 -5.39 -10.55
C LEU A 7 0.73 -5.41 -12.08
N ASN A 8 0.80 -6.60 -12.68
CA ASN A 8 0.85 -6.74 -14.14
C ASN A 8 -0.44 -6.22 -14.79
N THR A 9 -1.59 -6.52 -14.18
CA THR A 9 -2.90 -6.03 -14.65
C THR A 9 -2.98 -4.50 -14.54
N VAL A 10 -2.57 -3.94 -13.41
CA VAL A 10 -2.53 -2.49 -13.20
C VAL A 10 -1.58 -1.81 -14.20
N ALA A 11 -0.39 -2.36 -14.41
CA ALA A 11 0.56 -1.83 -15.38
C ALA A 11 0.00 -1.84 -16.82
N THR A 12 -0.68 -2.94 -17.20
CA THR A 12 -1.30 -3.08 -18.53
C THR A 12 -2.47 -2.12 -18.74
N GLN A 13 -3.34 -1.96 -17.74
CA GLN A 13 -4.49 -1.04 -17.82
C GLN A 13 -4.08 0.44 -17.68
N ALA A 14 -2.93 0.69 -17.09
CA ALA A 14 -2.31 2.00 -16.93
C ALA A 14 -3.23 3.13 -16.44
N PRO A 15 -4.04 2.93 -15.37
CA PRO A 15 -4.97 3.96 -14.88
C PRO A 15 -4.19 5.15 -14.29
N ALA A 16 -4.30 6.31 -14.91
CA ALA A 16 -3.53 7.50 -14.55
C ALA A 16 -3.83 8.02 -13.13
N ASN A 17 -5.00 7.73 -12.59
CA ASN A 17 -5.45 8.19 -11.27
C ASN A 17 -5.32 7.15 -10.15
N LEU A 18 -4.66 6.01 -10.39
CA LEU A 18 -4.48 4.96 -9.37
C LEU A 18 -3.15 5.12 -8.63
N THR A 19 -3.21 4.99 -7.32
CA THR A 19 -2.03 4.80 -6.47
C THR A 19 -2.23 3.58 -5.59
N ILE A 20 -1.27 2.66 -5.63
CA ILE A 20 -1.19 1.52 -4.72
C ILE A 20 -0.28 1.91 -3.57
N VAL A 21 -0.81 1.94 -2.34
CA VAL A 21 -0.03 2.16 -1.12
C VAL A 21 0.12 0.82 -0.41
N CYS A 22 1.33 0.30 -0.40
CA CYS A 22 1.67 -0.97 0.24
C CYS A 22 2.28 -0.69 1.62
N ILE A 23 1.53 -0.97 2.68
CA ILE A 23 2.01 -0.89 4.06
C ILE A 23 2.62 -2.25 4.42
N ASP A 24 3.90 -2.26 4.71
CA ASP A 24 4.68 -3.49 4.91
C ASP A 24 5.44 -3.44 6.24
N ASN A 25 5.03 -4.29 7.17
CA ASN A 25 5.70 -4.47 8.46
C ASN A 25 6.70 -5.65 8.47
N GLY A 26 6.96 -6.26 7.32
CA GLY A 26 7.87 -7.38 7.19
C GLY A 26 7.39 -8.70 7.81
N THR A 27 6.17 -8.76 8.34
CA THR A 27 5.69 -9.94 9.07
C THR A 27 4.31 -10.40 8.61
N HIS A 28 3.97 -11.65 8.91
CA HIS A 28 2.63 -12.21 8.75
C HIS A 28 1.86 -12.13 10.09
N GLY A 29 1.44 -10.93 10.48
CA GLY A 29 0.83 -10.66 11.79
C GLY A 29 -0.42 -11.49 12.09
N GLU A 30 -1.29 -11.71 11.10
CA GLU A 30 -2.55 -12.46 11.27
C GLU A 30 -2.33 -13.96 11.53
N THR A 31 -1.18 -14.52 11.20
CA THR A 31 -0.89 -15.95 11.29
C THR A 31 0.18 -16.31 12.32
N GLY A 32 0.58 -15.36 13.16
CA GLY A 32 1.52 -15.62 14.26
C GLY A 32 2.83 -14.85 14.20
N GLY A 33 2.93 -13.81 13.37
CA GLY A 33 4.08 -12.91 13.35
C GLY A 33 5.33 -13.47 12.65
N GLN A 34 5.18 -14.49 11.82
CA GLN A 34 6.29 -15.05 11.06
C GLN A 34 6.93 -13.98 10.17
N GLU A 35 8.24 -14.07 10.03
CA GLU A 35 8.99 -13.19 9.15
C GLU A 35 8.55 -13.34 7.69
N GLY A 36 8.24 -12.21 7.06
CA GLY A 36 7.83 -12.15 5.65
C GLY A 36 9.05 -12.07 4.72
N HIS A 37 8.85 -12.34 3.45
CA HIS A 37 9.92 -12.28 2.45
C HIS A 37 10.49 -10.86 2.29
N THR A 38 9.69 -9.81 2.54
CA THR A 38 10.12 -8.41 2.46
C THR A 38 11.05 -7.99 3.59
N ALA A 39 11.02 -8.70 4.72
CA ALA A 39 12.01 -8.53 5.78
C ALA A 39 13.39 -9.13 5.41
N GLN A 40 13.45 -9.98 4.39
CA GLN A 40 14.67 -10.66 3.95
C GLN A 40 15.21 -10.11 2.63
N ARG A 41 14.75 -10.66 1.50
CA ARG A 41 15.35 -10.40 0.18
C ARG A 41 14.41 -9.81 -0.86
N THR A 42 13.09 -9.88 -0.61
CA THR A 42 12.11 -9.40 -1.60
C THR A 42 12.00 -7.88 -1.58
N ASN A 43 12.24 -7.26 -2.72
CA ASN A 43 12.07 -5.83 -2.92
C ASN A 43 10.81 -5.58 -3.74
N LEU A 44 9.75 -5.04 -3.09
CA LEU A 44 8.47 -4.78 -3.75
C LEU A 44 8.54 -3.61 -4.74
N ALA A 45 9.42 -2.64 -4.51
CA ALA A 45 9.61 -1.53 -5.44
C ALA A 45 10.19 -2.03 -6.77
N MET A 46 11.19 -2.90 -6.73
CA MET A 46 11.75 -3.53 -7.93
C MET A 46 10.73 -4.40 -8.65
N ILE A 47 9.90 -5.13 -7.90
CA ILE A 47 8.83 -5.95 -8.49
C ILE A 47 7.80 -5.07 -9.19
N ALA A 48 7.38 -3.97 -8.57
CA ALA A 48 6.44 -3.04 -9.18
C ALA A 48 7.01 -2.41 -10.47
N GLN A 49 8.27 -1.99 -10.45
CA GLN A 49 8.98 -1.50 -11.63
C GLN A 49 9.07 -2.55 -12.73
N GLY A 50 9.47 -3.77 -12.37
CA GLY A 50 9.56 -4.91 -13.31
C GLY A 50 8.22 -5.34 -13.88
N SER A 51 7.12 -5.04 -13.18
CA SER A 51 5.75 -5.25 -13.69
C SER A 51 5.30 -4.16 -14.67
N GLY A 52 6.06 -3.06 -14.80
CA GLY A 52 5.74 -1.95 -15.70
C GLY A 52 5.03 -0.76 -15.04
N ILE A 53 4.99 -0.67 -13.72
CA ILE A 53 4.48 0.52 -13.02
C ILE A 53 5.47 1.67 -13.23
N PRO A 54 5.05 2.81 -13.82
CA PRO A 54 5.97 3.87 -14.20
C PRO A 54 6.51 4.70 -13.03
N SER A 55 5.72 4.84 -11.97
CA SER A 55 6.09 5.64 -10.80
C SER A 55 6.12 4.79 -9.55
N VAL A 56 7.32 4.58 -8.99
CA VAL A 56 7.54 3.76 -7.80
C VAL A 56 8.37 4.53 -6.79
N LYS A 57 7.95 4.50 -5.53
CA LYS A 57 8.66 5.10 -4.41
C LYS A 57 8.63 4.17 -3.20
N GLU A 58 9.73 4.12 -2.46
CA GLU A 58 9.84 3.50 -1.14
C GLU A 58 10.01 4.60 -0.09
N ILE A 59 9.35 4.43 1.06
CA ILE A 59 9.59 5.20 2.28
C ILE A 59 9.81 4.25 3.45
N THR A 60 10.74 4.63 4.35
CA THR A 60 11.17 3.79 5.48
C THR A 60 11.09 4.51 6.82
N SER A 61 10.74 5.80 6.81
CA SER A 61 10.70 6.63 8.02
C SER A 61 9.61 7.70 7.92
N ALA A 62 9.16 8.20 9.08
CA ALA A 62 8.06 9.16 9.19
C ALA A 62 8.39 10.55 8.60
N ASP A 63 9.64 10.96 8.59
CA ASP A 63 10.09 12.22 7.98
C ASP A 63 9.89 12.25 6.46
N GLN A 64 9.76 11.08 5.81
CA GLN A 64 9.50 10.95 4.38
C GLN A 64 7.99 11.03 4.01
N ILE A 65 7.10 11.26 4.97
CA ILE A 65 5.65 11.32 4.70
C ILE A 65 5.30 12.50 3.77
N ALA A 66 5.95 13.65 3.95
CA ALA A 66 5.74 14.80 3.06
C ALA A 66 6.13 14.47 1.61
N ASP A 67 7.24 13.79 1.41
CA ASP A 67 7.69 13.32 0.09
C ASP A 67 6.76 12.28 -0.51
N ALA A 68 6.18 11.40 0.32
CA ALA A 68 5.19 10.42 -0.13
C ALA A 68 3.90 11.11 -0.59
N HIS A 69 3.46 12.14 0.13
CA HIS A 69 2.30 12.94 -0.26
C HIS A 69 2.54 13.66 -1.60
N ASP A 70 3.71 14.29 -1.76
CA ASP A 70 4.07 14.94 -3.01
C ASP A 70 4.14 13.95 -4.18
N PHE A 71 4.72 12.78 -3.96
CA PHE A 71 4.77 11.69 -4.93
C PHE A 71 3.38 11.27 -5.39
N ILE A 72 2.43 11.06 -4.46
CA ILE A 72 1.05 10.65 -4.80
C ILE A 72 0.36 11.71 -5.65
N ARG A 73 0.60 12.99 -5.38
CA ARG A 73 -0.09 14.08 -6.06
C ARG A 73 0.50 14.43 -7.44
N ASN A 74 1.81 14.37 -7.57
CA ASN A 74 2.51 14.99 -8.69
C ASN A 74 3.13 14.00 -9.68
N GLN A 75 3.32 12.73 -9.32
CA GLN A 75 3.85 11.76 -10.26
C GLN A 75 2.77 11.19 -11.18
N PRO A 76 3.10 10.79 -12.41
CA PRO A 76 2.15 10.13 -13.30
C PRO A 76 1.72 8.77 -12.73
N GLY A 77 0.44 8.41 -12.89
CA GLY A 77 -0.08 7.09 -12.51
C GLY A 77 0.05 6.05 -13.65
N PRO A 78 -0.16 4.79 -13.32
CA PRO A 78 -0.33 4.25 -11.96
C PRO A 78 0.92 4.38 -11.11
N ARG A 79 0.75 4.57 -9.80
CA ARG A 79 1.85 4.74 -8.84
C ARG A 79 1.89 3.59 -7.86
N PHE A 80 3.07 3.21 -7.41
CA PHE A 80 3.27 2.27 -6.33
C PHE A 80 4.13 2.90 -5.23
N LEU A 81 3.55 3.06 -4.05
CA LEU A 81 4.23 3.56 -2.86
C LEU A 81 4.42 2.42 -1.87
N TRP A 82 5.66 2.04 -1.58
CA TRP A 82 6.01 1.04 -0.59
C TRP A 82 6.38 1.71 0.72
N CYS A 83 5.51 1.59 1.73
CA CYS A 83 5.73 2.13 3.06
C CYS A 83 6.21 1.01 3.98
N ARG A 84 7.48 1.01 4.34
CA ARG A 84 8.03 0.08 5.32
C ARG A 84 7.79 0.63 6.71
N VAL A 85 7.12 -0.16 7.54
CA VAL A 85 6.77 0.21 8.91
C VAL A 85 7.32 -0.83 9.89
N LEU A 86 7.50 -0.43 11.13
CA LEU A 86 7.88 -1.37 12.19
C LEU A 86 6.66 -2.25 12.55
N PRO A 87 6.88 -3.53 12.89
CA PRO A 87 5.87 -4.32 13.55
C PRO A 87 5.40 -3.61 14.83
N GLY A 88 4.12 -3.54 15.03
CA GLY A 88 3.51 -2.91 16.21
C GLY A 88 2.55 -3.84 16.91
N ASP A 89 2.10 -3.42 18.09
CA ASP A 89 1.06 -4.10 18.84
C ASP A 89 -0.25 -4.15 18.04
N PRO A 90 -1.11 -5.15 18.30
CA PRO A 90 -2.44 -5.19 17.70
C PRO A 90 -3.20 -3.90 17.95
N THR A 91 -3.91 -3.43 16.93
CA THR A 91 -4.69 -2.19 17.05
C THR A 91 -5.73 -2.27 18.18
N ALA A 92 -5.86 -1.21 18.96
CA ALA A 92 -6.89 -1.07 19.99
C ALA A 92 -8.32 -0.92 19.40
N PHE A 93 -8.43 -0.60 18.12
CA PHE A 93 -9.71 -0.42 17.44
C PHE A 93 -10.32 -1.76 17.02
N LYS A 94 -11.59 -1.96 17.36
CA LYS A 94 -12.33 -3.12 16.88
C LYS A 94 -12.65 -2.97 15.39
N ARG A 95 -12.39 -4.03 14.65
CA ARG A 95 -12.74 -4.10 13.22
C ARG A 95 -14.27 -4.16 13.06
N ASN A 96 -14.82 -3.32 12.20
CA ASN A 96 -16.20 -3.49 11.75
C ASN A 96 -16.21 -4.49 10.59
N PHE A 97 -16.93 -5.59 10.78
CA PHE A 97 -17.06 -6.68 9.79
C PHE A 97 -18.23 -6.48 8.82
N ASN A 98 -18.99 -5.38 8.93
CA ASN A 98 -20.04 -5.05 7.99
C ASN A 98 -19.47 -4.18 6.84
N PRO A 99 -19.22 -4.74 5.65
CA PRO A 99 -18.61 -3.99 4.56
C PRO A 99 -19.52 -2.89 3.99
N ALA A 100 -20.84 -3.06 4.12
CA ALA A 100 -21.80 -2.04 3.66
C ALA A 100 -21.73 -0.78 4.55
N GLU A 101 -21.67 -0.97 5.87
CA GLU A 101 -21.49 0.14 6.82
C GLU A 101 -20.14 0.83 6.60
N CYS A 102 -19.06 0.08 6.45
CA CYS A 102 -17.73 0.63 6.18
C CYS A 102 -17.74 1.49 4.91
N ARG A 103 -18.37 1.00 3.84
CA ARG A 103 -18.48 1.74 2.58
C ARG A 103 -19.27 3.04 2.74
N ILE A 104 -20.41 3.00 3.45
CA ILE A 104 -21.24 4.18 3.68
C ILE A 104 -20.50 5.20 4.53
N ALA A 105 -19.86 4.77 5.63
CA ALA A 105 -19.09 5.63 6.50
C ALA A 105 -17.92 6.31 5.75
N PHE A 106 -17.17 5.54 4.95
CA PHE A 106 -16.10 6.10 4.13
C PHE A 106 -16.64 7.11 3.11
N ARG A 107 -17.71 6.76 2.39
CA ARG A 107 -18.31 7.64 1.38
C ARG A 107 -18.75 8.96 1.99
N ASN A 108 -19.44 8.91 3.13
CA ASN A 108 -19.92 10.11 3.82
C ASN A 108 -18.75 10.98 4.29
N ALA A 109 -17.72 10.40 4.89
CA ALA A 109 -16.53 11.13 5.29
C ALA A 109 -15.80 11.76 4.09
N TYR A 110 -15.72 11.05 2.97
CA TYR A 110 -15.06 11.54 1.76
C TYR A 110 -15.82 12.67 1.07
N LEU A 111 -17.14 12.59 1.03
CA LEU A 111 -18.00 13.59 0.37
C LEU A 111 -18.40 14.75 1.29
N GLY A 112 -18.05 14.70 2.59
CA GLY A 112 -18.43 15.72 3.56
C GLY A 112 -19.92 15.73 3.90
N ALA A 113 -20.57 14.57 3.80
CA ALA A 113 -22.01 14.40 4.06
C ALA A 113 -22.26 13.77 5.43
#